data_5a3743b632129b04d70e3739dd9f5862
#
_entry.id   5a3743b632129b04d70e3739dd9f5862
#
_cell.length_a   1.000
_cell.length_b   1.000
_cell.length_c   1.000
_cell.angle_alpha   90.00
_cell.angle_beta   90.00
_cell.angle_gamma   90.00
#
_symmetry.space_group_name_H-M   'P 1'
#
loop_
_entity.id
_entity.type
_entity.pdbx_description
1 polymer ?
#
loop_
_entity_poly.entity_id
_entity_poly.type
_entity_poly.pdbx_seq_one_letter_code
_entity_poly.pdbx_strand_id
1 'polypeptide(L)'
;FQVPSILRLRYYVRVPIRGTTWSRRGVLARDGYECIYCGATIGDKRHGRILSRPDFTIDHLIPRSRGGTNTWGNTASACRWCNGRKGSRTPHEAGMQLLWEPKMPRVGYVVASGKVPAEWRIYLRIPKQKASA
;
A
#
# COMPACT_ATOMS: atom_id res chain seq x y z
N PHE A 1 17.50 -29.45 -18.61
CA PHE A 1 16.81 -28.29 -19.23
C PHE A 1 16.65 -27.21 -18.18
N GLN A 2 17.39 -26.10 -18.31
CA GLN A 2 17.15 -24.94 -17.43
C GLN A 2 15.86 -24.25 -17.88
N VAL A 3 14.88 -24.18 -16.99
CA VAL A 3 13.65 -23.42 -17.24
C VAL A 3 14.00 -21.93 -17.16
N PRO A 4 13.78 -21.12 -18.21
CA PRO A 4 14.07 -19.71 -18.16
C PRO A 4 13.16 -19.01 -17.13
N SER A 5 13.75 -18.15 -16.31
CA SER A 5 13.01 -17.36 -15.31
C SER A 5 12.19 -16.22 -15.92
N ILE A 6 12.39 -15.91 -17.20
CA ILE A 6 11.68 -14.89 -17.95
C ILE A 6 11.25 -15.45 -19.29
N LEU A 7 9.96 -15.37 -19.59
CA LEU A 7 9.38 -15.70 -20.88
C LEU A 7 8.93 -14.43 -21.59
N ARG A 8 9.43 -14.21 -22.81
CA ARG A 8 8.95 -13.13 -23.68
C ARG A 8 7.92 -13.65 -24.66
N LEU A 9 6.71 -13.07 -24.64
CA LEU A 9 5.69 -13.41 -25.62
C LEU A 9 6.09 -12.92 -27.02
N ARG A 10 5.95 -13.76 -28.05
CA ARG A 10 6.19 -13.39 -29.45
C ARG A 10 5.05 -12.53 -30.03
N TYR A 11 3.87 -12.64 -29.46
CA TYR A 11 2.67 -11.90 -29.88
C TYR A 11 2.08 -11.14 -28.71
N TYR A 12 1.49 -9.99 -29.01
CA TYR A 12 0.79 -9.20 -27.99
C TYR A 12 -0.50 -9.94 -27.61
N VAL A 13 -0.61 -10.31 -26.34
CA VAL A 13 -1.84 -10.88 -25.77
C VAL A 13 -2.46 -9.82 -24.88
N ARG A 14 -3.67 -9.37 -25.24
CA ARG A 14 -4.43 -8.46 -24.40
C ARG A 14 -5.00 -9.24 -23.22
N VAL A 15 -4.28 -9.19 -22.09
CA VAL A 15 -4.79 -9.75 -20.84
C VAL A 15 -5.81 -8.78 -20.27
N PRO A 16 -7.07 -9.18 -20.08
CA PRO A 16 -8.05 -8.32 -19.44
C PRO A 16 -7.59 -8.02 -18.00
N ILE A 17 -7.42 -6.73 -17.70
CA ILE A 17 -7.08 -6.28 -16.35
C ILE A 17 -8.34 -6.46 -15.50
N ARG A 18 -8.46 -7.59 -14.83
CA ARG A 18 -9.44 -7.75 -13.77
C ARG A 18 -8.98 -6.92 -12.59
N GLY A 19 -9.78 -5.92 -12.21
CA GLY A 19 -9.52 -5.12 -11.02
C GLY A 19 -9.34 -6.04 -9.80
N THR A 20 -8.35 -5.76 -8.98
CA THR A 20 -8.13 -6.52 -7.74
C THR A 20 -9.24 -6.20 -6.75
N THR A 21 -9.84 -7.25 -6.17
CA THR A 21 -10.83 -7.08 -5.10
C THR A 21 -10.20 -6.35 -3.91
N TRP A 22 -10.90 -5.36 -3.38
CA TRP A 22 -10.46 -4.64 -2.21
C TRP A 22 -10.35 -5.57 -0.99
N SER A 23 -9.28 -5.41 -0.22
CA SER A 23 -9.13 -6.06 1.08
C SER A 23 -8.24 -5.21 1.99
N ARG A 24 -8.44 -5.32 3.31
CA ARG A 24 -7.60 -4.65 4.31
C ARG A 24 -6.11 -4.99 4.12
N ARG A 25 -5.81 -6.27 3.98
CA ARG A 25 -4.45 -6.76 3.75
C ARG A 25 -3.87 -6.21 2.44
N GLY A 26 -4.69 -6.14 1.40
CA GLY A 26 -4.29 -5.58 0.11
C GLY A 26 -3.91 -4.10 0.21
N VAL A 27 -4.68 -3.29 0.93
CA VAL A 27 -4.38 -1.87 1.15
C VAL A 27 -3.06 -1.70 1.89
N LEU A 28 -2.85 -2.40 3.00
CA LEU A 28 -1.60 -2.34 3.76
C LEU A 28 -0.40 -2.82 2.94
N ALA A 29 -0.57 -3.87 2.11
CA ALA A 29 0.46 -4.35 1.21
C ALA A 29 0.76 -3.35 0.07
N ARG A 30 -0.29 -2.74 -0.53
CA ARG A 30 -0.15 -1.71 -1.55
C ARG A 30 0.71 -0.54 -1.07
N ASP A 31 0.44 -0.09 0.15
CA ASP A 31 1.09 1.08 0.76
C ASP A 31 2.38 0.72 1.52
N GLY A 32 2.78 -0.56 1.53
CA GLY A 32 4.01 -1.03 2.17
C GLY A 32 4.07 -0.77 3.67
N TYR A 33 2.91 -0.69 4.36
CA TYR A 33 2.82 -0.27 5.76
C TYR A 33 3.43 1.12 6.01
N GLU A 34 3.33 2.01 5.04
CA GLU A 34 3.71 3.42 5.18
C GLU A 34 2.47 4.26 5.53
N CYS A 35 2.63 5.20 6.44
CA CYS A 35 1.54 6.10 6.83
C CYS A 35 1.33 7.19 5.79
N ILE A 36 0.15 7.25 5.18
CA ILE A 36 -0.20 8.25 4.17
C ILE A 36 -0.08 9.70 4.65
N TYR A 37 -0.09 9.94 5.95
CA TYR A 37 -0.06 11.29 6.54
C TYR A 37 1.33 11.73 6.96
N CYS A 38 2.11 10.86 7.61
CA CYS A 38 3.40 11.25 8.19
C CYS A 38 4.59 10.48 7.60
N GLY A 39 4.36 9.56 6.66
CA GLY A 39 5.40 8.77 6.01
C GLY A 39 6.10 7.75 6.92
N ALA A 40 5.63 7.57 8.16
CA ALA A 40 6.24 6.60 9.07
C ALA A 40 6.06 5.17 8.54
N THR A 41 7.11 4.35 8.67
CA THR A 41 7.17 2.96 8.22
C THR A 41 7.49 2.01 9.37
N ILE A 42 7.39 0.70 9.10
CA ILE A 42 7.86 -0.33 10.06
C ILE A 42 9.35 -0.11 10.33
N GLY A 43 9.74 -0.16 11.62
CA GLY A 43 11.11 0.09 12.06
C GLY A 43 11.40 1.53 12.46
N ASP A 44 10.55 2.49 12.10
CA ASP A 44 10.71 3.87 12.53
C ASP A 44 10.44 4.03 14.04
N LYS A 45 11.24 4.84 14.71
CA LYS A 45 11.00 5.18 16.12
C LYS A 45 10.04 6.37 16.21
N ARG A 46 8.87 6.15 16.82
CA ARG A 46 7.86 7.18 17.06
C ARG A 46 7.27 7.02 18.46
N HIS A 47 7.05 8.13 19.15
CA HIS A 47 6.45 8.16 20.49
C HIS A 47 7.13 7.17 21.47
N GLY A 48 8.47 7.11 21.43
CA GLY A 48 9.27 6.29 22.33
C GLY A 48 9.33 4.79 22.01
N ARG A 49 8.72 4.33 20.90
CA ARG A 49 8.69 2.92 20.49
C ARG A 49 9.05 2.73 19.02
N ILE A 50 9.52 1.55 18.66
CA ILE A 50 9.74 1.15 17.28
C ILE A 50 8.41 0.65 16.70
N LEU A 51 8.02 1.19 15.55
CA LEU A 51 6.77 0.81 14.87
C LEU A 51 6.89 -0.57 14.25
N SER A 52 5.82 -1.35 14.38
CA SER A 52 5.69 -2.70 13.85
C SER A 52 4.36 -2.83 13.07
N ARG A 53 4.12 -3.96 12.40
CA ARG A 53 2.89 -4.15 11.60
C ARG A 53 1.60 -3.84 12.35
N PRO A 54 1.40 -4.23 13.63
CA PRO A 54 0.19 -3.89 14.39
C PRO A 54 -0.04 -2.40 14.61
N ASP A 55 0.98 -1.55 14.43
CA ASP A 55 0.85 -0.10 14.58
C ASP A 55 0.25 0.59 13.36
N PHE A 56 0.07 -0.17 12.26
CA PHE A 56 -0.56 0.32 11.04
C PHE A 56 -1.96 -0.23 10.90
N THR A 57 -2.87 0.63 10.51
CA THR A 57 -4.27 0.32 10.28
C THR A 57 -4.72 0.92 8.95
N ILE A 58 -5.93 0.59 8.53
CA ILE A 58 -6.56 1.24 7.40
C ILE A 58 -7.33 2.44 7.90
N ASP A 59 -7.07 3.58 7.28
CA ASP A 59 -7.89 4.76 7.41
C ASP A 59 -8.79 4.93 6.18
N HIS A 60 -10.01 5.43 6.41
CA HIS A 60 -10.93 5.85 5.36
C HIS A 60 -10.83 7.36 5.19
N LEU A 61 -10.44 7.85 4.01
CA LEU A 61 -10.32 9.28 3.73
C LEU A 61 -11.66 9.99 3.96
N ILE A 62 -12.73 9.46 3.37
CA ILE A 62 -14.10 9.79 3.76
C ILE A 62 -14.49 8.78 4.83
N PRO A 63 -14.74 9.20 6.07
CA PRO A 63 -15.06 8.29 7.18
C PRO A 63 -16.29 7.43 6.91
N ARG A 64 -16.30 6.21 7.42
CA ARG A 64 -17.46 5.30 7.30
C ARG A 64 -18.74 5.90 7.88
N SER A 65 -18.63 6.65 8.96
CA SER A 65 -19.75 7.37 9.57
C SER A 65 -20.35 8.45 8.66
N ARG A 66 -19.65 8.82 7.59
CA ARG A 66 -20.08 9.80 6.58
C ARG A 66 -20.28 9.15 5.20
N GLY A 67 -20.55 7.85 5.14
CA GLY A 67 -20.80 7.13 3.90
C GLY A 67 -19.54 6.67 3.15
N GLY A 68 -18.36 6.78 3.74
CA GLY A 68 -17.13 6.30 3.14
C GLY A 68 -17.13 4.78 2.94
N THR A 69 -16.79 4.34 1.74
CA THR A 69 -16.84 2.93 1.32
C THR A 69 -15.46 2.28 1.32
N ASN A 70 -15.47 0.94 1.32
CA ASN A 70 -14.28 0.12 1.23
C ASN A 70 -13.78 0.04 -0.23
N THR A 71 -13.18 1.11 -0.71
CA THR A 71 -12.59 1.19 -2.06
C THR A 71 -11.10 1.50 -1.99
N TRP A 72 -10.39 1.17 -3.05
CA TRP A 72 -8.97 1.45 -3.16
C TRP A 72 -8.64 2.96 -3.10
N GLY A 73 -9.51 3.80 -3.64
CA GLY A 73 -9.34 5.25 -3.63
C GLY A 73 -9.72 5.93 -2.32
N ASN A 74 -10.57 5.27 -1.50
CA ASN A 74 -11.01 5.84 -0.22
C ASN A 74 -10.24 5.28 0.98
N THR A 75 -9.35 4.32 0.79
CA THR A 75 -8.65 3.67 1.91
C THR A 75 -7.14 3.70 1.73
N ALA A 76 -6.42 3.97 2.82
CA ALA A 76 -4.97 4.00 2.85
C ALA A 76 -4.41 3.47 4.16
N SER A 77 -3.12 3.08 4.13
CA SER A 77 -2.38 2.74 5.33
C SER A 77 -2.12 4.00 6.15
N ALA A 78 -2.38 3.94 7.44
CA ALA A 78 -2.06 5.00 8.39
C ALA A 78 -1.54 4.40 9.69
N CYS A 79 -0.60 5.07 10.34
CA CYS A 79 -0.23 4.70 11.70
C CYS A 79 -1.39 5.01 12.65
N ARG A 80 -1.50 4.24 13.74
CA ARG A 80 -2.60 4.40 14.72
C ARG A 80 -2.71 5.82 15.26
N TRP A 81 -1.58 6.51 15.41
CA TRP A 81 -1.54 7.88 15.88
C TRP A 81 -2.21 8.86 14.92
N CYS A 82 -1.80 8.85 13.64
CA CYS A 82 -2.41 9.72 12.64
C CYS A 82 -3.88 9.38 12.39
N ASN A 83 -4.23 8.10 12.36
CA ASN A 83 -5.61 7.65 12.22
C ASN A 83 -6.47 8.13 13.41
N GLY A 84 -5.98 7.99 14.65
CA GLY A 84 -6.66 8.50 15.84
C GLY A 84 -6.81 10.03 15.82
N ARG A 85 -5.77 10.76 15.43
CA ARG A 85 -5.81 12.23 15.29
C ARG A 85 -6.84 12.67 14.25
N LYS A 86 -6.98 11.96 13.14
CA LYS A 86 -7.97 12.26 12.12
C LYS A 86 -9.38 11.96 12.61
N GLY A 87 -9.59 10.82 13.26
CA GLY A 87 -10.89 10.41 13.76
C GLY A 87 -11.94 10.31 12.65
N SER A 88 -13.16 10.79 12.94
CA SER A 88 -14.30 10.80 12.01
C SER A 88 -14.32 12.01 11.06
N ARG A 89 -13.23 12.76 10.94
CA ARG A 89 -13.09 13.91 10.04
C ARG A 89 -12.45 13.46 8.72
N THR A 90 -12.67 14.25 7.66
CA THR A 90 -11.86 14.12 6.44
C THR A 90 -10.43 14.62 6.71
N PRO A 91 -9.43 14.24 5.87
CA PRO A 91 -8.07 14.76 6.00
C PRO A 91 -8.02 16.28 6.02
N HIS A 92 -8.77 16.93 5.13
CA HIS A 92 -8.84 18.39 5.05
C HIS A 92 -9.37 19.03 6.37
N GLU A 93 -10.47 18.51 6.92
CA GLU A 93 -11.04 18.98 8.19
C GLU A 93 -10.12 18.74 9.39
N ALA A 94 -9.27 17.70 9.31
CA ALA A 94 -8.27 17.39 10.33
C ALA A 94 -6.97 18.20 10.18
N GLY A 95 -6.88 19.06 9.14
CA GLY A 95 -5.66 19.77 8.80
C GLY A 95 -4.49 18.83 8.43
N MET A 96 -4.79 17.69 7.80
CA MET A 96 -3.83 16.66 7.45
C MET A 96 -3.72 16.55 5.93
N GLN A 97 -2.49 16.57 5.44
CA GLN A 97 -2.19 16.39 4.01
C GLN A 97 -1.91 14.92 3.71
N LEU A 98 -2.25 14.52 2.51
CA LEU A 98 -1.91 13.20 1.98
C LEU A 98 -0.54 13.28 1.29
N LEU A 99 0.35 12.36 1.59
CA LEU A 99 1.65 12.26 0.92
C LEU A 99 1.53 11.68 -0.48
N TRP A 100 0.46 10.92 -0.75
CA TRP A 100 0.10 10.41 -2.08
C TRP A 100 -1.40 10.22 -2.20
N GLU A 101 -1.88 10.08 -3.43
CA GLU A 101 -3.26 9.75 -3.73
C GLU A 101 -3.44 8.21 -3.77
N PRO A 102 -4.35 7.62 -2.95
CA PRO A 102 -4.59 6.18 -3.00
C PRO A 102 -5.22 5.78 -4.34
N LYS A 103 -4.62 4.80 -5.00
CA LYS A 103 -5.10 4.27 -6.29
C LYS A 103 -5.26 2.76 -6.22
N MET A 104 -6.07 2.23 -7.14
CA MET A 104 -6.15 0.79 -7.32
C MET A 104 -4.77 0.23 -7.72
N PRO A 105 -4.28 -0.82 -7.03
CA PRO A 105 -3.01 -1.43 -7.41
C PRO A 105 -3.13 -2.06 -8.81
N ARG A 106 -2.08 -1.94 -9.61
CA ARG A 106 -1.99 -2.68 -10.87
C ARG A 106 -1.80 -4.17 -10.55
N VAL A 107 -2.35 -5.05 -11.41
CA VAL A 107 -2.32 -6.52 -11.21
C VAL A 107 -0.92 -7.06 -10.90
N GLY A 108 0.13 -6.51 -11.52
CA GLY A 108 1.53 -6.87 -11.24
C GLY A 108 1.99 -6.65 -9.80
N TYR A 109 1.31 -5.78 -9.04
CA TYR A 109 1.66 -5.50 -7.64
C TYR A 109 1.21 -6.59 -6.68
N VAL A 110 0.10 -7.27 -6.98
CA VAL A 110 -0.46 -8.32 -6.10
C VAL A 110 0.38 -9.61 -6.19
N VAL A 111 0.93 -9.89 -7.37
CA VAL A 111 1.83 -11.03 -7.58
C VAL A 111 3.18 -10.81 -6.89
N ALA A 112 3.61 -9.56 -6.75
CA ALA A 112 4.91 -9.19 -6.19
C ALA A 112 4.96 -9.12 -4.66
N SER A 113 3.85 -9.35 -3.94
CA SER A 113 3.83 -9.40 -2.47
C SER A 113 4.48 -10.66 -1.88
N GLY A 114 4.94 -11.62 -2.72
CA GLY A 114 5.77 -12.75 -2.36
C GLY A 114 7.27 -12.45 -2.46
N LYS A 115 8.12 -13.46 -2.19
CA LYS A 115 9.57 -13.38 -2.43
C LYS A 115 9.80 -13.33 -3.94
N VAL A 116 10.06 -12.14 -4.47
CA VAL A 116 10.35 -11.94 -5.89
C VAL A 116 11.86 -12.05 -6.12
N PRO A 117 12.32 -12.82 -7.10
CA PRO A 117 13.72 -12.85 -7.50
C PRO A 117 14.27 -11.45 -7.77
N ALA A 118 15.53 -11.18 -7.39
CA ALA A 118 16.12 -9.84 -7.49
C ALA A 118 16.06 -9.27 -8.91
N GLU A 119 16.24 -10.12 -9.91
CA GLU A 119 16.20 -9.79 -11.34
C GLU A 119 14.83 -9.34 -11.84
N TRP A 120 13.75 -9.66 -11.15
CA TRP A 120 12.39 -9.26 -11.53
C TRP A 120 12.02 -7.85 -11.04
N ARG A 121 12.77 -7.30 -10.08
CA ARG A 121 12.47 -6.00 -9.47
C ARG A 121 12.45 -4.86 -10.48
N ILE A 122 13.33 -4.90 -11.47
CA ILE A 122 13.39 -3.88 -12.54
C ILE A 122 12.11 -3.84 -13.39
N TYR A 123 11.44 -4.99 -13.57
CA TYR A 123 10.22 -5.11 -14.36
C TYR A 123 8.96 -4.79 -13.55
N LEU A 124 8.98 -5.03 -12.23
CA LEU A 124 7.81 -4.91 -11.37
C LEU A 124 7.68 -3.55 -10.71
N ARG A 125 8.65 -2.64 -10.89
CA ARG A 125 8.70 -1.32 -10.24
C ARG A 125 8.40 -1.39 -8.72
N ILE A 126 8.91 -2.43 -8.06
CA ILE A 126 8.75 -2.59 -6.61
C ILE A 126 9.60 -1.51 -5.93
N PRO A 127 9.03 -0.71 -5.00
CA PRO A 127 9.80 0.25 -4.24
C PRO A 127 10.97 -0.46 -3.54
N LYS A 128 12.14 0.16 -3.53
CA LYS A 128 13.29 -0.36 -2.76
C LYS A 128 12.86 -0.47 -1.31
N GLN A 129 12.78 -1.67 -0.76
CA GLN A 129 12.74 -1.84 0.69
C GLN A 129 14.01 -1.20 1.22
N LYS A 130 13.87 -0.20 2.12
CA LYS A 130 15.03 0.30 2.87
C LYS A 130 15.63 -0.92 3.57
N ALA A 131 16.89 -1.21 3.26
CA ALA A 131 17.63 -2.25 3.96
C ALA A 131 17.56 -1.91 5.46
N SER A 132 17.01 -2.82 6.24
CA SER A 132 17.12 -2.77 7.69
C SER A 132 18.61 -2.95 8.02
N ALA A 133 19.24 -1.85 8.44
CA ALA A 133 20.52 -1.92 9.10
C ALA A 133 20.36 -2.56 10.47
#